data_90ecb951ec8f4d3c1bfeed2cdaf99c52
#
_entry.id   90ecb951ec8f4d3c1bfeed2cdaf99c52
#
_cell.length_a   1.000
_cell.length_b   1.000
_cell.length_c   1.000
_cell.angle_alpha   90.00
_cell.angle_beta   90.00
_cell.angle_gamma   90.00
#
_symmetry.space_group_name_H-M   'P 1'
#
loop_
_entity.id
_entity.type
_entity.pdbx_description
1 polymer ?
#
loop_
_entity_poly.entity_id
_entity_poly.type
_entity_poly.pdbx_seq_one_letter_code
_entity_poly.pdbx_strand_id
1 'polypeptide(L)'
;MEKITVIVPCYNEEAALHYYYKEMSRVMDEMNDVDFELLFVNDGSKDKTLEIMMELANKDSRVKYISFSRNFGKEAAMYAGFENSTGDYVCLMDADLQDPPRLLPEMLKAIREEGYDSAATRRVTRKGEPPIRSFFARMFYKIMNKISDTELIDGARDYRLMTRQFVNALLELKEYNRFSKGLFGWVGFKTKWIEFENVERVAGETKWSFWKLLLYSIEGIVAFSTAPLAIASLIGMLMLFIAFIFIIFIIIKTLIFNDPTSGWPSLVCIITLIGGIKIFFTFILGQYLSKTYLETKKRPVYIVKDTNIEDEKTK
;
A
#
# COMPACT_ATOMS: atom_id res chain seq x y z
N MET A 1 -9.46 29.48 11.63
CA MET A 1 -8.44 28.59 12.24
C MET A 1 -8.00 27.62 11.17
N GLU A 2 -6.72 27.15 11.18
CA GLU A 2 -6.31 26.05 10.32
C GLU A 2 -7.04 24.77 10.74
N LYS A 3 -7.30 23.89 9.79
CA LYS A 3 -8.11 22.69 10.02
C LYS A 3 -7.31 21.43 9.73
N ILE A 4 -7.43 20.42 10.61
CA ILE A 4 -6.89 19.08 10.41
C ILE A 4 -8.03 18.11 10.12
N THR A 5 -8.00 17.45 8.97
CA THR A 5 -8.86 16.27 8.71
C THR A 5 -8.11 15.02 9.11
N VAL A 6 -8.65 14.23 10.03
CA VAL A 6 -8.11 12.92 10.43
C VAL A 6 -8.90 11.83 9.72
N ILE A 7 -8.26 11.13 8.78
CA ILE A 7 -8.84 10.03 8.00
C ILE A 7 -8.59 8.72 8.72
N VAL A 8 -9.64 7.95 8.94
CA VAL A 8 -9.59 6.67 9.65
C VAL A 8 -10.26 5.58 8.81
N PRO A 9 -9.48 4.81 8.02
CA PRO A 9 -10.00 3.67 7.29
C PRO A 9 -10.44 2.56 8.24
N CYS A 10 -11.67 2.05 8.09
CA CYS A 10 -12.24 1.05 8.98
C CYS A 10 -12.84 -0.13 8.22
N TYR A 11 -12.53 -1.34 8.65
CA TYR A 11 -13.15 -2.57 8.17
C TYR A 11 -13.31 -3.58 9.29
N ASN A 12 -14.55 -3.78 9.80
CA ASN A 12 -14.89 -4.60 10.95
C ASN A 12 -14.07 -4.18 12.19
N GLU A 13 -14.25 -2.94 12.63
CA GLU A 13 -13.53 -2.31 13.74
C GLU A 13 -14.47 -1.95 14.91
N GLU A 14 -15.62 -2.65 15.07
CA GLU A 14 -16.61 -2.38 16.13
C GLU A 14 -16.00 -2.38 17.54
N ALA A 15 -14.99 -3.23 17.78
CA ALA A 15 -14.33 -3.35 19.08
C ALA A 15 -13.36 -2.19 19.38
N ALA A 16 -12.85 -1.49 18.37
CA ALA A 16 -11.80 -0.48 18.51
C ALA A 16 -12.33 0.97 18.45
N LEU A 17 -13.40 1.23 17.68
CA LEU A 17 -13.85 2.58 17.35
C LEU A 17 -14.16 3.48 18.54
N HIS A 18 -14.82 2.96 19.58
CA HIS A 18 -15.13 3.76 20.77
C HIS A 18 -13.86 4.17 21.55
N TYR A 19 -12.87 3.25 21.63
CA TYR A 19 -11.59 3.55 22.27
C TYR A 19 -10.80 4.58 21.44
N TYR A 20 -10.79 4.39 20.12
CA TYR A 20 -10.14 5.32 19.20
C TYR A 20 -10.73 6.73 19.32
N TYR A 21 -12.07 6.85 19.24
CA TYR A 21 -12.76 8.13 19.35
C TYR A 21 -12.45 8.83 20.66
N LYS A 22 -12.46 8.09 21.80
CA LYS A 22 -12.15 8.64 23.12
C LYS A 22 -10.73 9.22 23.18
N GLU A 23 -9.74 8.49 22.70
CA GLU A 23 -8.34 8.95 22.71
C GLU A 23 -8.12 10.11 21.72
N MET A 24 -8.73 10.03 20.54
CA MET A 24 -8.62 11.09 19.53
C MET A 24 -9.31 12.38 20.00
N SER A 25 -10.51 12.28 20.60
CA SER A 25 -11.22 13.45 21.16
C SER A 25 -10.38 14.17 22.21
N ARG A 26 -9.67 13.43 23.07
CA ARG A 26 -8.77 14.03 24.06
C ARG A 26 -7.67 14.85 23.39
N VAL A 27 -7.03 14.32 22.33
CA VAL A 27 -5.99 15.05 21.60
C VAL A 27 -6.57 16.26 20.88
N MET A 28 -7.75 16.13 20.26
CA MET A 28 -8.43 17.26 19.62
C MET A 28 -8.78 18.38 20.60
N ASP A 29 -9.21 18.03 21.82
CA ASP A 29 -9.55 18.99 22.84
C ASP A 29 -8.32 19.65 23.51
N GLU A 30 -7.15 19.00 23.47
CA GLU A 30 -5.87 19.57 23.91
C GLU A 30 -5.26 20.54 22.89
N MET A 31 -5.58 20.40 21.58
CA MET A 31 -5.05 21.22 20.48
C MET A 31 -6.02 22.35 20.11
N ASN A 32 -6.17 23.35 20.99
CA ASN A 32 -7.16 24.42 20.84
C ASN A 32 -6.84 25.46 19.75
N ASP A 33 -5.69 25.36 19.10
CA ASP A 33 -5.22 26.30 18.07
C ASP A 33 -5.58 25.85 16.63
N VAL A 34 -6.23 24.70 16.49
CA VAL A 34 -6.69 24.12 15.22
C VAL A 34 -8.11 23.58 15.31
N ASP A 35 -8.83 23.65 14.19
CA ASP A 35 -10.11 22.96 14.02
C ASP A 35 -9.89 21.51 13.58
N PHE A 36 -10.82 20.62 13.93
CA PHE A 36 -10.74 19.22 13.57
C PHE A 36 -11.94 18.72 12.78
N GLU A 37 -11.66 17.84 11.85
CA GLU A 37 -12.63 16.98 11.17
C GLU A 37 -12.14 15.52 11.31
N LEU A 38 -12.96 14.67 11.91
CA LEU A 38 -12.66 13.23 12.05
C LEU A 38 -13.47 12.45 11.02
N LEU A 39 -12.81 12.00 9.95
CA LEU A 39 -13.43 11.34 8.81
C LEU A 39 -13.21 9.83 8.86
N PHE A 40 -14.23 9.10 9.27
CA PHE A 40 -14.24 7.64 9.20
C PHE A 40 -14.62 7.16 7.81
N VAL A 41 -13.88 6.18 7.27
CA VAL A 41 -14.20 5.55 5.99
C VAL A 41 -14.47 4.07 6.20
N ASN A 42 -15.74 3.68 6.15
CA ASN A 42 -16.18 2.31 6.29
C ASN A 42 -16.05 1.55 4.97
N ASP A 43 -15.10 0.63 4.89
CA ASP A 43 -14.83 -0.21 3.73
C ASP A 43 -15.78 -1.43 3.67
N GLY A 44 -17.10 -1.19 3.75
CA GLY A 44 -18.12 -2.23 3.63
C GLY A 44 -18.08 -3.25 4.77
N SER A 45 -17.96 -2.82 6.02
CA SER A 45 -17.99 -3.67 7.21
C SER A 45 -19.28 -4.49 7.31
N LYS A 46 -19.18 -5.65 7.97
CA LYS A 46 -20.28 -6.58 8.20
C LYS A 46 -20.73 -6.65 9.67
N ASP A 47 -19.99 -5.97 10.54
CA ASP A 47 -20.26 -5.82 11.97
C ASP A 47 -20.92 -4.46 12.25
N LYS A 48 -20.96 -4.03 13.50
CA LYS A 48 -21.58 -2.77 13.92
C LYS A 48 -20.74 -1.52 13.67
N THR A 49 -19.64 -1.63 12.91
CA THR A 49 -18.75 -0.50 12.63
C THR A 49 -19.49 0.72 12.09
N LEU A 50 -20.38 0.55 11.10
CA LEU A 50 -21.16 1.66 10.52
C LEU A 50 -22.14 2.27 11.53
N GLU A 51 -22.83 1.44 12.31
CA GLU A 51 -23.78 1.91 13.34
C GLU A 51 -23.06 2.81 14.37
N ILE A 52 -21.86 2.40 14.79
CA ILE A 52 -21.03 3.18 15.72
C ILE A 52 -20.60 4.51 15.11
N MET A 53 -20.18 4.53 13.83
CA MET A 53 -19.82 5.77 13.13
C MET A 53 -20.98 6.75 13.09
N MET A 54 -22.19 6.27 12.76
CA MET A 54 -23.42 7.07 12.74
C MET A 54 -23.75 7.63 14.14
N GLU A 55 -23.61 6.80 15.17
CA GLU A 55 -23.80 7.22 16.56
C GLU A 55 -22.83 8.35 16.96
N LEU A 56 -21.55 8.18 16.62
CA LEU A 56 -20.52 9.20 16.92
C LEU A 56 -20.77 10.50 16.13
N ALA A 57 -21.16 10.41 14.87
CA ALA A 57 -21.48 11.58 14.04
C ALA A 57 -22.71 12.35 14.54
N ASN A 58 -23.68 11.67 15.15
CA ASN A 58 -24.84 12.32 15.78
C ASN A 58 -24.49 13.01 17.11
N LYS A 59 -23.41 12.58 17.79
CA LYS A 59 -22.96 13.14 19.06
C LYS A 59 -21.96 14.28 18.90
N ASP A 60 -21.14 14.23 17.86
CA ASP A 60 -20.06 15.19 17.62
C ASP A 60 -20.07 15.66 16.15
N SER A 61 -20.34 16.92 15.93
CA SER A 61 -20.41 17.54 14.60
C SER A 61 -19.09 17.50 13.82
N ARG A 62 -17.96 17.29 14.53
CA ARG A 62 -16.62 17.11 13.92
C ARG A 62 -16.49 15.75 13.22
N VAL A 63 -17.36 14.80 13.57
CA VAL A 63 -17.32 13.42 13.02
C VAL A 63 -18.07 13.35 11.70
N LYS A 64 -17.36 12.92 10.67
CA LYS A 64 -17.89 12.61 9.36
C LYS A 64 -17.67 11.15 9.03
N TYR A 65 -18.51 10.57 8.17
CA TYR A 65 -18.31 9.22 7.68
C TYR A 65 -18.66 9.06 6.20
N ILE A 66 -17.96 8.10 5.58
CA ILE A 66 -18.24 7.57 4.25
C ILE A 66 -18.37 6.07 4.38
N SER A 67 -19.44 5.48 3.85
CA SER A 67 -19.64 4.03 3.83
C SER A 67 -19.71 3.51 2.41
N PHE A 68 -18.88 2.52 2.08
CA PHE A 68 -18.85 1.91 0.77
C PHE A 68 -19.95 0.86 0.58
N SER A 69 -20.35 0.63 -0.67
CA SER A 69 -21.34 -0.38 -1.04
C SER A 69 -20.87 -1.83 -0.81
N ARG A 70 -19.57 -2.06 -0.76
CA ARG A 70 -18.88 -3.32 -0.45
C ARG A 70 -17.45 -3.04 -0.01
N ASN A 71 -16.69 -4.07 0.36
CA ASN A 71 -15.25 -3.93 0.57
C ASN A 71 -14.52 -3.69 -0.77
N PHE A 72 -13.80 -2.56 -0.84
CA PHE A 72 -12.92 -2.15 -1.95
C PHE A 72 -11.44 -2.18 -1.57
N GLY A 73 -11.13 -2.37 -0.28
CA GLY A 73 -9.78 -2.45 0.27
C GLY A 73 -9.29 -1.16 0.93
N LYS A 74 -8.29 -1.29 1.81
CA LYS A 74 -7.73 -0.18 2.61
C LYS A 74 -7.26 0.98 1.73
N GLU A 75 -6.61 0.69 0.60
CA GLU A 75 -6.12 1.70 -0.33
C GLU A 75 -7.24 2.57 -0.90
N ALA A 76 -8.38 1.95 -1.24
CA ALA A 76 -9.57 2.68 -1.69
C ALA A 76 -10.17 3.55 -0.57
N ALA A 77 -10.18 3.04 0.68
CA ALA A 77 -10.67 3.80 1.82
C ALA A 77 -9.78 5.02 2.12
N MET A 78 -8.46 4.87 2.03
CA MET A 78 -7.51 5.99 2.16
C MET A 78 -7.74 7.03 1.05
N TYR A 79 -7.87 6.58 -0.20
CA TYR A 79 -8.11 7.47 -1.34
C TYR A 79 -9.41 8.27 -1.18
N ALA A 80 -10.51 7.60 -0.79
CA ALA A 80 -11.77 8.27 -0.50
C ALA A 80 -11.66 9.30 0.62
N GLY A 81 -10.89 8.97 1.67
CA GLY A 81 -10.59 9.91 2.74
C GLY A 81 -9.84 11.15 2.23
N PHE A 82 -8.81 10.97 1.41
CA PHE A 82 -8.07 12.10 0.80
C PHE A 82 -8.97 12.96 -0.10
N GLU A 83 -9.79 12.34 -0.95
CA GLU A 83 -10.68 13.04 -1.88
C GLU A 83 -11.76 13.86 -1.18
N ASN A 84 -12.24 13.42 -0.01
CA ASN A 84 -13.29 14.08 0.76
C ASN A 84 -12.77 14.86 1.98
N SER A 85 -11.46 14.94 2.19
CA SER A 85 -10.87 15.73 3.27
C SER A 85 -10.89 17.23 2.95
N THR A 86 -11.26 18.06 3.93
CA THR A 86 -11.38 19.52 3.75
C THR A 86 -10.32 20.33 4.50
N GLY A 87 -9.53 19.71 5.37
CA GLY A 87 -8.53 20.39 6.21
C GLY A 87 -7.33 20.93 5.44
N ASP A 88 -6.68 21.94 5.99
CA ASP A 88 -5.38 22.47 5.51
C ASP A 88 -4.28 21.41 5.68
N TYR A 89 -4.41 20.61 6.71
CA TYR A 89 -3.60 19.41 6.96
C TYR A 89 -4.48 18.17 6.96
N VAL A 90 -3.93 17.06 6.50
CA VAL A 90 -4.63 15.78 6.47
C VAL A 90 -3.80 14.73 7.17
N CYS A 91 -4.38 14.13 8.20
CA CYS A 91 -3.81 13.04 8.95
C CYS A 91 -4.43 11.72 8.52
N LEU A 92 -3.61 10.70 8.27
CA LEU A 92 -4.06 9.33 8.06
C LEU A 92 -3.67 8.50 9.28
N MET A 93 -4.61 7.77 9.88
CA MET A 93 -4.39 6.98 11.08
C MET A 93 -5.26 5.72 11.10
N ASP A 94 -4.73 4.59 11.59
CA ASP A 94 -5.49 3.35 11.75
C ASP A 94 -6.33 3.39 13.05
N ALA A 95 -7.52 2.73 13.05
CA ALA A 95 -8.45 2.72 14.18
C ALA A 95 -7.99 1.87 15.38
N ASP A 96 -6.94 1.05 15.25
CA ASP A 96 -6.52 0.05 16.24
C ASP A 96 -5.63 0.60 17.39
N LEU A 97 -5.37 1.92 17.41
CA LEU A 97 -4.52 2.63 18.36
C LEU A 97 -3.06 2.13 18.45
N GLN A 98 -2.61 1.33 17.49
CA GLN A 98 -1.17 1.03 17.34
C GLN A 98 -0.37 2.28 16.94
N ASP A 99 -1.05 3.25 16.36
CA ASP A 99 -0.55 4.57 15.99
C ASP A 99 -1.03 5.58 17.04
N PRO A 100 -0.15 6.04 17.95
CA PRO A 100 -0.60 6.85 19.11
C PRO A 100 -1.00 8.27 18.69
N PRO A 101 -2.27 8.70 18.91
CA PRO A 101 -2.76 10.04 18.53
C PRO A 101 -1.97 11.18 19.17
N ARG A 102 -1.36 10.94 20.33
CA ARG A 102 -0.51 11.92 21.06
C ARG A 102 0.69 12.45 20.27
N LEU A 103 1.07 11.82 19.15
CA LEU A 103 2.16 12.30 18.29
C LEU A 103 1.70 13.40 17.34
N LEU A 104 0.40 13.62 17.17
CA LEU A 104 -0.15 14.60 16.25
C LEU A 104 0.35 16.04 16.50
N PRO A 105 0.45 16.54 17.75
CA PRO A 105 1.02 17.86 18.01
C PRO A 105 2.48 18.00 17.53
N GLU A 106 3.31 16.98 17.75
CA GLU A 106 4.71 16.96 17.27
C GLU A 106 4.78 16.95 15.74
N MET A 107 3.88 16.18 15.09
CA MET A 107 3.78 16.14 13.62
C MET A 107 3.40 17.51 13.06
N LEU A 108 2.43 18.19 13.68
CA LEU A 108 2.01 19.52 13.26
C LEU A 108 3.13 20.55 13.42
N LYS A 109 3.86 20.50 14.53
CA LYS A 109 5.03 21.33 14.77
C LYS A 109 6.09 21.16 13.69
N ALA A 110 6.38 19.92 13.29
CA ALA A 110 7.33 19.62 12.22
C ALA A 110 6.96 20.29 10.89
N ILE A 111 5.68 20.33 10.57
CA ILE A 111 5.20 20.98 9.34
C ILE A 111 5.23 22.49 9.47
N ARG A 112 4.68 23.06 10.56
CA ARG A 112 4.54 24.51 10.74
C ARG A 112 5.86 25.23 10.97
N GLU A 113 6.73 24.66 11.79
CA GLU A 113 7.94 25.35 12.27
C GLU A 113 9.22 24.90 11.57
N GLU A 114 9.28 23.63 11.13
CA GLU A 114 10.50 23.08 10.55
C GLU A 114 10.48 23.00 9.01
N GLY A 115 9.33 23.33 8.39
CA GLY A 115 9.19 23.41 6.93
C GLY A 115 9.17 22.05 6.22
N TYR A 116 8.64 21.00 6.87
CA TYR A 116 8.36 19.73 6.23
C TYR A 116 6.97 19.74 5.58
N ASP A 117 6.82 19.03 4.48
CA ASP A 117 5.53 18.86 3.80
C ASP A 117 4.70 17.73 4.41
N SER A 118 5.38 16.81 5.10
CA SER A 118 4.76 15.68 5.79
C SER A 118 5.56 15.30 7.03
N ALA A 119 4.84 14.85 8.07
CA ALA A 119 5.41 14.16 9.20
C ALA A 119 4.82 12.76 9.27
N ALA A 120 5.65 11.73 9.30
CA ALA A 120 5.24 10.34 9.28
C ALA A 120 5.88 9.57 10.43
N THR A 121 5.20 8.53 10.89
CA THR A 121 5.71 7.71 11.98
C THR A 121 6.49 6.51 11.49
N ARG A 122 7.53 6.16 12.23
CA ARG A 122 8.37 5.00 11.99
C ARG A 122 8.52 4.19 13.28
N ARG A 123 8.21 2.91 13.19
CA ARG A 123 8.39 1.98 14.30
C ARG A 123 9.86 1.53 14.37
N VAL A 124 10.53 1.78 15.49
CA VAL A 124 11.96 1.43 15.69
C VAL A 124 12.17 0.03 16.25
N THR A 125 11.15 -0.57 16.88
CA THR A 125 11.25 -1.91 17.45
C THR A 125 10.27 -2.88 16.80
N ARG A 126 10.71 -4.12 16.59
CA ARG A 126 9.89 -5.24 16.12
C ARG A 126 9.64 -6.26 17.22
N LYS A 127 9.68 -5.83 18.50
CA LYS A 127 9.37 -6.70 19.64
C LYS A 127 7.96 -7.26 19.48
N GLY A 128 7.83 -8.59 19.64
CA GLY A 128 6.56 -9.30 19.47
C GLY A 128 6.26 -9.80 18.04
N GLU A 129 7.07 -9.49 17.02
CA GLU A 129 6.90 -10.09 15.68
C GLU A 129 7.67 -11.42 15.56
N PRO A 130 7.10 -12.43 14.88
CA PRO A 130 7.84 -13.66 14.55
C PRO A 130 9.12 -13.34 13.75
N PRO A 131 10.29 -13.94 14.08
CA PRO A 131 11.57 -13.60 13.44
C PRO A 131 11.55 -13.86 11.93
N ILE A 132 10.84 -14.88 11.46
CA ILE A 132 10.67 -15.20 10.04
C ILE A 132 9.96 -14.04 9.31
N ARG A 133 8.89 -13.50 9.87
CA ARG A 133 8.15 -12.37 9.29
C ARG A 133 9.02 -11.12 9.20
N SER A 134 9.79 -10.82 10.24
CA SER A 134 10.73 -9.69 10.27
C SER A 134 11.87 -9.85 9.26
N PHE A 135 12.34 -11.08 9.01
CA PHE A 135 13.35 -11.37 7.99
C PHE A 135 12.81 -11.07 6.58
N PHE A 136 11.64 -11.62 6.22
CA PHE A 136 11.03 -11.38 4.91
C PHE A 136 10.66 -9.92 4.68
N ALA A 137 10.19 -9.21 5.70
CA ALA A 137 9.92 -7.78 5.60
C ALA A 137 11.20 -6.99 5.28
N ARG A 138 12.30 -7.21 6.01
CA ARG A 138 13.58 -6.55 5.73
C ARG A 138 14.12 -6.87 4.33
N MET A 139 13.99 -8.14 3.91
CA MET A 139 14.39 -8.54 2.56
C MET A 139 13.55 -7.82 1.50
N PHE A 140 12.25 -7.69 1.69
CA PHE A 140 11.35 -6.94 0.81
C PHE A 140 11.81 -5.48 0.67
N TYR A 141 12.01 -4.75 1.78
CA TYR A 141 12.47 -3.37 1.73
C TYR A 141 13.82 -3.23 1.04
N LYS A 142 14.76 -4.15 1.31
CA LYS A 142 16.09 -4.15 0.66
C LYS A 142 15.99 -4.37 -0.86
N ILE A 143 15.13 -5.28 -1.30
CA ILE A 143 14.90 -5.53 -2.73
C ILE A 143 14.22 -4.32 -3.37
N MET A 144 13.13 -3.83 -2.77
CA MET A 144 12.38 -2.68 -3.30
C MET A 144 13.27 -1.45 -3.46
N ASN A 145 14.06 -1.09 -2.46
CA ASN A 145 14.96 0.05 -2.53
C ASN A 145 16.11 -0.12 -3.56
N LYS A 146 16.35 -1.34 -4.03
CA LYS A 146 17.32 -1.59 -5.11
C LYS A 146 16.71 -1.55 -6.51
N ILE A 147 15.43 -1.88 -6.64
CA ILE A 147 14.76 -2.06 -7.94
C ILE A 147 13.68 -1.01 -8.24
N SER A 148 13.32 -0.18 -7.26
CA SER A 148 12.35 0.90 -7.37
C SER A 148 13.06 2.25 -7.38
N ASP A 149 12.50 3.21 -8.11
CA ASP A 149 12.96 4.60 -8.10
C ASP A 149 12.50 5.35 -6.84
N THR A 150 11.71 4.70 -5.98
CA THR A 150 11.17 5.28 -4.74
C THR A 150 11.77 4.58 -3.53
N GLU A 151 12.33 5.37 -2.59
CA GLU A 151 12.86 4.85 -1.34
C GLU A 151 11.72 4.49 -0.38
N LEU A 152 11.63 3.21 0.02
CA LEU A 152 10.73 2.73 1.04
C LEU A 152 11.45 2.62 2.38
N ILE A 153 10.95 3.32 3.39
CA ILE A 153 11.54 3.30 4.73
C ILE A 153 11.06 2.08 5.52
N ASP A 154 12.00 1.26 6.02
CA ASP A 154 11.68 0.11 6.87
C ASP A 154 11.08 0.58 8.21
N GLY A 155 9.96 -0.05 8.60
CA GLY A 155 9.21 0.33 9.79
C GLY A 155 8.24 1.49 9.60
N ALA A 156 8.18 2.12 8.41
CA ALA A 156 7.20 3.16 8.11
C ALA A 156 5.77 2.68 8.32
N ARG A 157 5.00 3.49 9.05
CA ARG A 157 3.56 3.30 9.27
C ARG A 157 2.78 4.14 8.28
N ASP A 158 1.49 3.85 8.16
CA ASP A 158 0.56 4.68 7.38
C ASP A 158 0.23 5.98 8.13
N TYR A 159 0.42 6.02 9.47
CA TYR A 159 0.20 7.20 10.30
C TYR A 159 1.11 8.35 9.88
N ARG A 160 0.47 9.37 9.31
CA ARG A 160 1.13 10.48 8.65
C ARG A 160 0.25 11.73 8.69
N LEU A 161 0.84 12.88 9.00
CA LEU A 161 0.26 14.20 8.77
C LEU A 161 0.86 14.81 7.51
N MET A 162 0.05 15.39 6.65
CA MET A 162 0.43 15.90 5.33
C MET A 162 -0.16 17.30 5.12
N THR A 163 0.56 18.17 4.42
CA THR A 163 0.00 19.42 3.91
C THR A 163 -1.06 19.18 2.85
N ARG A 164 -1.95 20.12 2.62
CA ARG A 164 -2.93 20.07 1.52
C ARG A 164 -2.26 19.90 0.16
N GLN A 165 -1.13 20.57 -0.05
CA GLN A 165 -0.34 20.44 -1.29
C GLN A 165 0.12 18.98 -1.52
N PHE A 166 0.62 18.33 -0.49
CA PHE A 166 1.01 16.91 -0.55
C PHE A 166 -0.18 16.02 -0.93
N VAL A 167 -1.34 16.21 -0.28
CA VAL A 167 -2.55 15.43 -0.56
C VAL A 167 -3.08 15.68 -1.97
N ASN A 168 -3.07 16.93 -2.44
CA ASN A 168 -3.48 17.24 -3.81
C ASN A 168 -2.59 16.52 -4.83
N ALA A 169 -1.28 16.45 -4.63
CA ALA A 169 -0.37 15.69 -5.48
C ALA A 169 -0.69 14.18 -5.47
N LEU A 170 -1.07 13.61 -4.31
CA LEU A 170 -1.50 12.21 -4.23
C LEU A 170 -2.82 11.96 -4.97
N LEU A 171 -3.72 12.94 -5.03
CA LEU A 171 -5.01 12.84 -5.73
C LEU A 171 -4.86 12.96 -7.25
N GLU A 172 -3.78 13.56 -7.76
CA GLU A 172 -3.44 13.53 -9.19
C GLU A 172 -3.07 12.12 -9.67
N LEU A 173 -2.57 11.27 -8.76
CA LEU A 173 -2.23 9.88 -9.05
C LEU A 173 -3.49 9.00 -8.99
N LYS A 174 -4.18 8.86 -10.12
CA LYS A 174 -5.48 8.16 -10.24
C LYS A 174 -5.34 6.66 -10.51
N GLU A 175 -4.27 6.05 -10.06
CA GLU A 175 -4.02 4.61 -10.22
C GLU A 175 -5.09 3.77 -9.52
N TYR A 176 -5.65 2.78 -10.24
CA TYR A 176 -6.58 1.82 -9.65
C TYR A 176 -5.86 0.87 -8.68
N ASN A 177 -4.64 0.46 -9.03
CA ASN A 177 -3.80 -0.41 -8.20
C ASN A 177 -2.86 0.43 -7.33
N ARG A 178 -3.41 1.10 -6.32
CA ARG A 178 -2.66 1.96 -5.41
C ARG A 178 -1.79 1.14 -4.46
N PHE A 179 -0.61 1.66 -4.16
CA PHE A 179 0.26 1.20 -3.10
C PHE A 179 0.79 2.44 -2.37
N SER A 180 0.05 2.93 -1.41
CA SER A 180 0.26 4.24 -0.78
C SER A 180 1.65 4.42 -0.21
N LYS A 181 2.29 3.37 0.35
CA LYS A 181 3.67 3.45 0.84
C LYS A 181 4.68 3.85 -0.23
N GLY A 182 4.47 3.40 -1.47
CA GLY A 182 5.27 3.83 -2.61
C GLY A 182 4.89 5.23 -3.08
N LEU A 183 3.60 5.53 -3.17
CA LEU A 183 3.09 6.83 -3.62
C LEU A 183 3.56 7.98 -2.73
N PHE A 184 3.58 7.79 -1.41
CA PHE A 184 4.09 8.79 -0.46
C PHE A 184 5.55 9.18 -0.70
N GLY A 185 6.39 8.24 -1.14
CA GLY A 185 7.78 8.54 -1.51
C GLY A 185 7.88 9.12 -2.92
N TRP A 186 7.05 8.62 -3.86
CA TRP A 186 7.11 8.99 -5.27
C TRP A 186 6.80 10.46 -5.52
N VAL A 187 5.90 11.07 -4.75
CA VAL A 187 5.57 12.51 -4.87
C VAL A 187 6.74 13.44 -4.48
N GLY A 188 7.80 12.94 -3.84
CA GLY A 188 9.07 13.64 -3.66
C GLY A 188 9.08 14.78 -2.63
N PHE A 189 8.04 14.94 -1.81
CA PHE A 189 7.96 15.96 -0.77
C PHE A 189 8.81 15.62 0.46
N LYS A 190 9.25 16.65 1.21
CA LYS A 190 10.06 16.48 2.42
C LYS A 190 9.24 15.87 3.55
N THR A 191 9.68 14.71 4.04
CA THR A 191 9.03 14.01 5.14
C THR A 191 9.94 13.94 6.36
N LYS A 192 9.43 14.36 7.53
CA LYS A 192 10.04 14.11 8.84
C LYS A 192 9.60 12.76 9.37
N TRP A 193 10.54 11.94 9.85
CA TRP A 193 10.25 10.66 10.45
C TRP A 193 10.29 10.77 11.98
N ILE A 194 9.14 10.51 12.61
CA ILE A 194 8.99 10.48 14.06
C ILE A 194 9.07 9.03 14.51
N GLU A 195 10.06 8.72 15.32
CA GLU A 195 10.29 7.37 15.82
C GLU A 195 9.46 7.12 17.07
N PHE A 196 8.81 5.95 17.12
CA PHE A 196 8.08 5.52 18.33
C PHE A 196 8.24 4.02 18.58
N GLU A 197 8.04 3.64 19.84
CA GLU A 197 8.05 2.23 20.23
C GLU A 197 6.72 1.56 19.86
N ASN A 198 6.80 0.26 19.54
CA ASN A 198 5.63 -0.51 19.18
C ASN A 198 4.60 -0.52 20.31
N VAL A 199 3.38 -0.10 20.00
CA VAL A 199 2.22 -0.17 20.91
C VAL A 199 1.40 -1.40 20.54
N GLU A 200 0.98 -2.18 21.53
CA GLU A 200 0.08 -3.31 21.32
C GLU A 200 -1.33 -2.81 20.95
N ARG A 201 -2.05 -3.60 20.16
CA ARG A 201 -3.43 -3.30 19.79
C ARG A 201 -4.31 -3.26 21.05
N VAL A 202 -5.17 -2.26 21.13
CA VAL A 202 -6.15 -2.17 22.22
C VAL A 202 -7.27 -3.21 22.06
N ALA A 203 -7.65 -3.53 20.81
CA ALA A 203 -8.68 -4.51 20.47
C ALA A 203 -8.50 -5.04 19.04
N GLY A 204 -9.14 -6.17 18.73
CA GLY A 204 -9.13 -6.80 17.40
C GLY A 204 -7.95 -7.74 17.14
N GLU A 205 -8.05 -8.55 16.08
CA GLU A 205 -7.03 -9.52 15.68
C GLU A 205 -6.36 -9.11 14.36
N THR A 206 -5.12 -9.60 14.13
CA THR A 206 -4.43 -9.35 12.86
C THR A 206 -5.09 -10.13 11.73
N LYS A 207 -5.57 -9.42 10.70
CA LYS A 207 -6.26 -9.99 9.52
C LYS A 207 -5.28 -10.43 8.41
N TRP A 208 -3.97 -10.22 8.61
CA TRP A 208 -2.93 -10.47 7.63
C TRP A 208 -2.25 -11.83 7.84
N SER A 209 -2.54 -12.80 6.95
CA SER A 209 -1.79 -14.05 6.87
C SER A 209 -0.47 -13.87 6.11
N PHE A 210 0.47 -14.83 6.27
CA PHE A 210 1.74 -14.83 5.53
C PHE A 210 1.53 -14.73 4.00
N TRP A 211 0.59 -15.50 3.45
CA TRP A 211 0.29 -15.49 2.01
C TRP A 211 -0.26 -14.16 1.53
N LYS A 212 -1.11 -13.49 2.32
CA LYS A 212 -1.60 -12.14 1.99
C LYS A 212 -0.47 -11.12 1.98
N LEU A 213 0.47 -11.21 2.92
CA LEU A 213 1.64 -10.32 2.95
C LEU A 213 2.57 -10.56 1.76
N LEU A 214 2.79 -11.82 1.36
CA LEU A 214 3.59 -12.17 0.20
C LEU A 214 2.96 -11.63 -1.09
N LEU A 215 1.65 -11.83 -1.29
CA LEU A 215 0.93 -11.30 -2.45
C LEU A 215 0.99 -9.78 -2.50
N TYR A 216 0.77 -9.11 -1.37
CA TYR A 216 0.88 -7.65 -1.26
C TYR A 216 2.30 -7.16 -1.59
N SER A 217 3.33 -7.91 -1.20
CA SER A 217 4.72 -7.60 -1.55
C SER A 217 4.97 -7.72 -3.06
N ILE A 218 4.43 -8.76 -3.71
CA ILE A 218 4.51 -8.93 -5.17
C ILE A 218 3.76 -7.81 -5.88
N GLU A 219 2.59 -7.42 -5.40
CA GLU A 219 1.83 -6.29 -5.93
C GLU A 219 2.62 -4.98 -5.86
N GLY A 220 3.29 -4.71 -4.73
CA GLY A 220 4.17 -3.56 -4.57
C GLY A 220 5.35 -3.57 -5.56
N ILE A 221 5.99 -4.73 -5.77
CA ILE A 221 7.09 -4.87 -6.74
C ILE A 221 6.59 -4.56 -8.16
N VAL A 222 5.45 -5.12 -8.55
CA VAL A 222 4.88 -4.93 -9.89
C VAL A 222 4.42 -3.48 -10.11
N ALA A 223 3.94 -2.81 -9.06
CA ALA A 223 3.48 -1.42 -9.16
C ALA A 223 4.62 -0.41 -9.34
N PHE A 224 5.77 -0.63 -8.67
CA PHE A 224 6.86 0.36 -8.61
C PHE A 224 8.17 -0.09 -9.26
N SER A 225 8.18 -1.20 -10.01
CA SER A 225 9.40 -1.68 -10.65
C SER A 225 9.10 -2.48 -11.91
N THR A 226 9.86 -2.22 -12.97
CA THR A 226 9.91 -3.05 -14.20
C THR A 226 11.03 -4.10 -14.14
N ALA A 227 11.79 -4.17 -13.04
CA ALA A 227 12.91 -5.09 -12.90
C ALA A 227 12.55 -6.57 -13.16
N PRO A 228 11.39 -7.11 -12.72
CA PRO A 228 10.99 -8.47 -13.07
C PRO A 228 10.90 -8.72 -14.58
N LEU A 229 10.40 -7.74 -15.35
CA LEU A 229 10.36 -7.83 -16.83
C LEU A 229 11.76 -7.75 -17.43
N ALA A 230 12.61 -6.86 -16.93
CA ALA A 230 13.99 -6.71 -17.41
C ALA A 230 14.81 -7.98 -17.13
N ILE A 231 14.66 -8.58 -15.94
CA ILE A 231 15.31 -9.85 -15.57
C ILE A 231 14.81 -10.99 -16.49
N ALA A 232 13.49 -11.07 -16.72
CA ALA A 232 12.90 -12.04 -17.63
C ALA A 232 13.47 -11.91 -19.04
N SER A 233 13.59 -10.69 -19.56
CA SER A 233 14.15 -10.39 -20.88
C SER A 233 15.64 -10.77 -20.96
N LEU A 234 16.43 -10.47 -19.92
CA LEU A 234 17.85 -10.81 -19.87
C LEU A 234 18.07 -12.33 -19.85
N ILE A 235 17.30 -13.07 -19.05
CA ILE A 235 17.36 -14.53 -19.02
C ILE A 235 16.93 -15.11 -20.36
N GLY A 236 15.87 -14.57 -20.97
CA GLY A 236 15.42 -14.99 -22.32
C GLY A 236 16.51 -14.80 -23.37
N MET A 237 17.21 -13.68 -23.36
CA MET A 237 18.33 -13.39 -24.25
C MET A 237 19.51 -14.35 -24.03
N LEU A 238 19.86 -14.62 -22.76
CA LEU A 238 20.90 -15.59 -22.41
C LEU A 238 20.56 -16.99 -22.90
N MET A 239 19.30 -17.43 -22.69
CA MET A 239 18.83 -18.72 -23.17
C MET A 239 18.86 -18.84 -24.69
N LEU A 240 18.50 -17.78 -25.41
CA LEU A 240 18.61 -17.72 -26.88
C LEU A 240 20.06 -17.88 -27.33
N PHE A 241 20.99 -17.19 -26.66
CA PHE A 241 22.42 -17.28 -26.97
C PHE A 241 22.98 -18.71 -26.74
N ILE A 242 22.61 -19.33 -25.59
CA ILE A 242 22.99 -20.72 -25.26
C ILE A 242 22.41 -21.68 -26.31
N ALA A 243 21.13 -21.51 -26.67
CA ALA A 243 20.48 -22.34 -27.69
C ALA A 243 21.19 -22.23 -29.05
N PHE A 244 21.59 -21.01 -29.44
CA PHE A 244 22.34 -20.80 -30.68
C PHE A 244 23.69 -21.52 -30.68
N ILE A 245 24.47 -21.43 -29.61
CA ILE A 245 25.73 -22.18 -29.43
C ILE A 245 25.48 -23.70 -29.51
N PHE A 246 24.43 -24.17 -28.82
CA PHE A 246 24.09 -25.58 -28.78
C PHE A 246 23.66 -26.14 -30.16
N ILE A 247 22.95 -25.35 -30.97
CA ILE A 247 22.59 -25.71 -32.33
C ILE A 247 23.85 -25.86 -33.19
N ILE A 248 24.79 -24.91 -33.14
CA ILE A 248 26.06 -24.99 -33.84
C ILE A 248 26.85 -26.24 -33.41
N PHE A 249 26.93 -26.50 -32.13
CA PHE A 249 27.58 -27.68 -31.60
C PHE A 249 26.98 -28.98 -32.10
N ILE A 250 25.67 -29.12 -32.16
CA ILE A 250 24.96 -30.30 -32.67
C ILE A 250 25.26 -30.47 -34.16
N ILE A 251 25.19 -29.40 -34.96
CA ILE A 251 25.49 -29.45 -36.40
C ILE A 251 26.91 -29.95 -36.62
N ILE A 252 27.90 -29.38 -35.96
CA ILE A 252 29.30 -29.78 -36.07
C ILE A 252 29.49 -31.25 -35.62
N LYS A 253 28.92 -31.63 -34.51
CA LYS A 253 28.99 -33.00 -34.00
C LYS A 253 28.41 -34.01 -34.99
N THR A 254 27.26 -33.74 -35.55
CA THR A 254 26.57 -34.62 -36.51
C THR A 254 27.34 -34.73 -37.80
N LEU A 255 27.94 -33.66 -38.31
CA LEU A 255 28.75 -33.68 -39.54
C LEU A 255 30.07 -34.44 -39.38
N ILE A 256 30.70 -34.42 -38.19
CA ILE A 256 32.01 -35.04 -37.96
C ILE A 256 31.88 -36.49 -37.53
N PHE A 257 30.92 -36.83 -36.65
CA PHE A 257 30.86 -38.12 -35.95
C PHE A 257 29.75 -39.06 -36.45
N ASN A 258 28.89 -38.65 -37.38
CA ASN A 258 27.83 -39.46 -37.98
C ASN A 258 26.98 -40.24 -36.91
N ASP A 259 26.52 -39.57 -35.88
CA ASP A 259 26.02 -40.14 -34.64
C ASP A 259 24.57 -40.68 -34.79
N PRO A 260 24.29 -41.97 -34.55
CA PRO A 260 22.93 -42.48 -34.54
C PRO A 260 22.24 -42.05 -33.23
N THR A 261 21.19 -41.33 -33.40
CA THR A 261 20.18 -40.83 -32.49
C THR A 261 20.03 -41.48 -31.09
N SER A 262 20.92 -41.23 -30.18
CA SER A 262 20.78 -41.64 -28.74
C SER A 262 20.34 -40.48 -27.81
N GLY A 263 19.76 -39.40 -28.35
CA GLY A 263 19.51 -38.17 -27.59
C GLY A 263 18.08 -37.94 -27.08
N TRP A 264 17.16 -38.92 -27.17
CA TRP A 264 15.75 -38.71 -26.82
C TRP A 264 15.53 -38.22 -25.39
N PRO A 265 16.16 -38.77 -24.30
CA PRO A 265 15.97 -38.25 -22.93
C PRO A 265 16.46 -36.81 -22.77
N SER A 266 17.60 -36.49 -23.37
CA SER A 266 18.16 -35.12 -23.34
C SER A 266 17.25 -34.10 -24.05
N LEU A 267 16.67 -34.50 -25.19
CA LEU A 267 15.73 -33.67 -25.93
C LEU A 267 14.47 -33.36 -25.12
N VAL A 268 13.88 -34.36 -24.44
CA VAL A 268 12.71 -34.19 -23.58
C VAL A 268 13.02 -33.24 -22.41
N CYS A 269 14.18 -33.41 -21.75
CA CYS A 269 14.60 -32.53 -20.66
C CYS A 269 14.76 -31.09 -21.14
N ILE A 270 15.39 -30.85 -22.29
CA ILE A 270 15.60 -29.50 -22.85
C ILE A 270 14.26 -28.86 -23.22
N ILE A 271 13.39 -29.59 -23.93
CA ILE A 271 12.07 -29.08 -24.32
C ILE A 271 11.23 -28.71 -23.10
N THR A 272 11.23 -29.59 -22.08
CA THR A 272 10.47 -29.34 -20.83
C THR A 272 11.01 -28.13 -20.08
N LEU A 273 12.34 -28.00 -19.98
CA LEU A 273 12.99 -26.85 -19.34
C LEU A 273 12.65 -25.54 -20.07
N ILE A 274 12.81 -25.51 -21.39
CA ILE A 274 12.48 -24.32 -22.19
C ILE A 274 10.99 -24.01 -22.09
N GLY A 275 10.13 -25.03 -22.13
CA GLY A 275 8.68 -24.88 -21.92
C GLY A 275 8.33 -24.26 -20.58
N GLY A 276 8.93 -24.77 -19.50
CA GLY A 276 8.75 -24.24 -18.14
C GLY A 276 9.21 -22.78 -18.00
N ILE A 277 10.37 -22.45 -18.56
CA ILE A 277 10.90 -21.07 -18.58
C ILE A 277 9.96 -20.12 -19.36
N LYS A 278 9.45 -20.54 -20.51
CA LYS A 278 8.48 -19.75 -21.30
C LYS A 278 7.20 -19.49 -20.49
N ILE A 279 6.65 -20.50 -19.84
CA ILE A 279 5.43 -20.35 -19.03
C ILE A 279 5.69 -19.38 -17.88
N PHE A 280 6.83 -19.47 -17.21
CA PHE A 280 7.21 -18.56 -16.14
C PHE A 280 7.29 -17.09 -16.59
N PHE A 281 7.90 -16.83 -17.74
CA PHE A 281 7.96 -15.46 -18.30
C PHE A 281 6.60 -14.95 -18.75
N THR A 282 5.78 -15.84 -19.33
CA THR A 282 4.40 -15.51 -19.67
C THR A 282 3.59 -15.14 -18.42
N PHE A 283 3.83 -15.82 -17.29
CA PHE A 283 3.21 -15.47 -16.00
C PHE A 283 3.61 -14.06 -15.55
N ILE A 284 4.91 -13.71 -15.58
CA ILE A 284 5.38 -12.35 -15.23
C ILE A 284 4.70 -11.31 -16.13
N LEU A 285 4.73 -11.50 -17.45
CA LEU A 285 4.08 -10.60 -18.40
C LEU A 285 2.58 -10.47 -18.11
N GLY A 286 1.92 -11.59 -17.80
CA GLY A 286 0.51 -11.63 -17.44
C GLY A 286 0.18 -10.79 -16.19
N GLN A 287 1.09 -10.72 -15.19
CA GLN A 287 0.90 -9.86 -14.01
C GLN A 287 0.85 -8.37 -14.41
N TYR A 288 1.77 -7.90 -15.25
CA TYR A 288 1.78 -6.50 -15.72
C TYR A 288 0.59 -6.20 -16.61
N LEU A 289 0.28 -7.11 -17.55
CA LEU A 289 -0.88 -6.95 -18.45
C LEU A 289 -2.20 -6.90 -17.65
N SER A 290 -2.33 -7.71 -16.61
CA SER A 290 -3.49 -7.69 -15.71
C SER A 290 -3.67 -6.32 -15.04
N LYS A 291 -2.56 -5.71 -14.56
CA LYS A 291 -2.61 -4.36 -13.97
C LYS A 291 -3.00 -3.31 -15.02
N THR A 292 -2.37 -3.32 -16.19
CA THR A 292 -2.73 -2.44 -17.31
C THR A 292 -4.21 -2.59 -17.71
N TYR A 293 -4.73 -3.82 -17.72
CA TYR A 293 -6.13 -4.08 -18.04
C TYR A 293 -7.09 -3.47 -16.99
N LEU A 294 -6.73 -3.49 -15.71
CA LEU A 294 -7.54 -2.85 -14.67
C LEU A 294 -7.55 -1.33 -14.82
N GLU A 295 -6.42 -0.72 -15.16
CA GLU A 295 -6.32 0.72 -15.43
C GLU A 295 -7.16 1.14 -16.67
N THR A 296 -7.12 0.36 -17.73
CA THR A 296 -7.88 0.67 -18.97
C THR A 296 -9.39 0.59 -18.79
N LYS A 297 -9.88 -0.19 -17.80
CA LYS A 297 -11.32 -0.27 -17.49
C LYS A 297 -11.89 1.02 -16.90
N LYS A 298 -11.07 1.89 -16.34
CA LYS A 298 -11.48 3.17 -15.71
C LYS A 298 -12.68 3.00 -14.75
N ARG A 299 -12.73 1.89 -14.02
CA ARG A 299 -13.74 1.69 -12.99
C ARG A 299 -13.46 2.62 -11.82
N PRO A 300 -14.49 3.16 -11.13
CA PRO A 300 -14.28 3.96 -9.93
C PRO A 300 -13.54 3.11 -8.87
N VAL A 301 -12.62 3.76 -8.14
CA VAL A 301 -11.82 3.13 -7.09
C VAL A 301 -12.73 2.62 -5.95
N TYR A 302 -13.79 3.36 -5.66
CA TYR A 302 -14.81 3.01 -4.66
C TYR A 302 -16.19 3.47 -5.10
N ILE A 303 -17.24 2.98 -4.43
CA ILE A 303 -18.63 3.42 -4.60
C ILE A 303 -19.20 3.71 -3.23
N VAL A 304 -19.62 4.95 -3.00
CA VAL A 304 -20.29 5.37 -1.76
C VAL A 304 -21.71 4.82 -1.73
N LYS A 305 -22.11 4.24 -0.60
CA LYS A 305 -23.47 3.81 -0.30
C LYS A 305 -24.17 4.79 0.62
N ASP A 306 -23.44 5.34 1.59
CA ASP A 306 -23.98 6.21 2.63
C ASP A 306 -22.91 7.17 3.15
N THR A 307 -23.28 8.41 3.49
CA THR A 307 -22.39 9.44 4.01
C THR A 307 -23.19 10.56 4.70
N ASN A 308 -22.57 11.24 5.67
CA ASN A 308 -23.07 12.49 6.24
C ASN A 308 -22.33 13.74 5.75
N ILE A 309 -21.49 13.58 4.72
CA ILE A 309 -20.83 14.71 4.06
C ILE A 309 -21.82 15.30 3.06
N GLU A 310 -22.08 16.59 3.13
CA GLU A 310 -22.91 17.30 2.15
C GLU A 310 -22.18 17.36 0.81
N ASP A 311 -22.81 16.83 -0.24
CA ASP A 311 -22.28 16.93 -1.61
C ASP A 311 -22.38 18.38 -2.08
N GLU A 312 -21.28 19.13 -2.09
CA GLU A 312 -21.22 20.44 -2.77
C GLU A 312 -21.38 20.33 -4.31
N LYS A 313 -21.34 19.10 -4.85
CA LYS A 313 -21.47 18.84 -6.31
C LYS A 313 -22.91 18.74 -6.80
N THR A 314 -23.91 18.90 -5.92
CA THR A 314 -25.34 18.78 -6.29
C THR A 314 -26.08 20.13 -6.22
N LYS A 315 -25.36 21.26 -6.18
CA LYS A 315 -25.94 22.60 -6.32
C LYS A 315 -25.62 23.22 -7.68
#